data_92481f4f7397b925f7303805abfba0dc
#
_entry.id   92481f4f7397b925f7303805abfba0dc
#
_cell.length_a   1.000
_cell.length_b   1.000
_cell.length_c   1.000
_cell.angle_alpha   90.00
_cell.angle_beta   90.00
_cell.angle_gamma   90.00
#
_symmetry.space_group_name_H-M   'P 1'
#
loop_
_entity.id
_entity.type
_entity.pdbx_description
1 polymer ?
#
loop_
_entity_poly.entity_id
_entity_poly.type
_entity_poly.pdbx_seq_one_letter_code
_entity_poly.pdbx_strand_id
1 'polypeptide(L)'
;YPEYNIGGEAWMNYTIGSAYWQKGSRLNFGQDTELKSVMDFRLMGIASKAFHEETGYSGGLHTIFEHMCYDYVYPDIYNVLRFLENHDTDRFLPSMPKSVDDLYAFKQGVTFLLTIPGIPQLYYGQELLMNGTKEKGDGYIRLDVPGGWPGDKVNQFEASGRSEVQNDAWNFLRTLLKWRKGNDIIAKGKMKHFMVNQ
;
A
#
# COMPACT_ATOMS: atom_id res chain seq x y z
N TYR A 1 -21.11 19.25 -4.63
CA TYR A 1 -20.70 18.05 -5.42
C TYR A 1 -20.71 16.81 -4.51
N PRO A 2 -21.89 16.34 -4.04
CA PRO A 2 -22.00 15.25 -3.07
C PRO A 2 -21.54 13.89 -3.63
N GLU A 3 -21.49 13.75 -4.95
CA GLU A 3 -20.98 12.54 -5.65
C GLU A 3 -19.45 12.53 -5.81
N TYR A 4 -18.78 13.62 -5.47
CA TYR A 4 -17.33 13.70 -5.63
C TYR A 4 -16.63 12.78 -4.60
N ASN A 5 -15.64 12.03 -5.06
CA ASN A 5 -14.83 11.20 -4.19
C ASN A 5 -13.64 12.00 -3.67
N ILE A 6 -13.67 12.32 -2.38
CA ILE A 6 -12.59 13.02 -1.69
C ILE A 6 -12.00 12.08 -0.64
N GLY A 7 -10.68 11.90 -0.69
CA GLY A 7 -9.92 11.19 0.33
C GLY A 7 -9.25 12.19 1.27
N GLY A 8 -9.40 11.98 2.57
CA GLY A 8 -8.73 12.79 3.58
C GLY A 8 -7.35 12.22 3.91
N GLU A 9 -6.32 13.06 3.79
CA GLU A 9 -4.97 12.73 4.24
C GLU A 9 -4.84 12.99 5.75
N ALA A 10 -5.54 12.16 6.54
CA ALA A 10 -5.44 12.18 7.99
C ALA A 10 -4.20 11.37 8.43
N TRP A 11 -3.06 12.00 8.52
CA TRP A 11 -1.81 11.34 8.93
C TRP A 11 -1.80 11.12 10.44
N MET A 12 -2.30 9.98 10.85
CA MET A 12 -2.43 9.59 12.26
C MET A 12 -1.61 8.35 12.57
N ASN A 13 -1.02 8.33 13.78
CA ASN A 13 -0.21 7.20 14.26
C ASN A 13 -1.06 5.99 14.68
N TYR A 14 -2.36 6.16 14.83
CA TYR A 14 -3.28 5.13 15.31
C TYR A 14 -4.52 5.06 14.42
N THR A 15 -5.02 3.86 14.21
CA THR A 15 -6.23 3.57 13.41
C THR A 15 -7.43 4.40 13.85
N ILE A 16 -7.62 4.55 15.16
CA ILE A 16 -8.74 5.33 15.72
C ILE A 16 -8.68 6.80 15.30
N GLY A 17 -7.49 7.37 15.15
CA GLY A 17 -7.31 8.75 14.69
C GLY A 17 -7.73 8.92 13.23
N SER A 18 -7.35 7.98 12.34
CA SER A 18 -7.80 8.01 10.95
C SER A 18 -9.32 7.77 10.84
N ALA A 19 -9.86 6.80 11.58
CA ALA A 19 -11.28 6.48 11.59
C ALA A 19 -12.16 7.63 12.12
N TYR A 20 -11.62 8.49 13.00
CA TYR A 20 -12.30 9.69 13.47
C TYR A 20 -12.76 10.59 12.32
N TRP A 21 -11.94 10.72 11.28
CA TRP A 21 -12.19 11.61 10.14
C TRP A 21 -13.06 10.99 9.03
N GLN A 22 -13.37 9.71 9.11
CA GLN A 22 -14.22 9.09 8.08
C GLN A 22 -15.70 9.42 8.34
N LYS A 23 -16.45 9.67 7.26
CA LYS A 23 -17.90 9.89 7.30
C LYS A 23 -18.61 8.80 8.10
N GLY A 24 -19.52 9.21 8.97
CA GLY A 24 -20.29 8.31 9.82
C GLY A 24 -19.53 7.79 11.04
N SER A 25 -18.36 8.37 11.35
CA SER A 25 -17.60 8.01 12.55
C SER A 25 -18.40 8.30 13.81
N ARG A 26 -18.41 7.33 14.73
CA ARG A 26 -19.00 7.51 16.07
C ARG A 26 -18.02 8.15 17.05
N LEU A 27 -16.78 8.34 16.63
CA LEU A 27 -15.69 8.87 17.45
C LEU A 27 -15.69 10.41 17.51
N ASN A 28 -16.35 11.07 16.56
CA ASN A 28 -16.32 12.53 16.38
C ASN A 28 -17.45 13.27 17.09
N PHE A 29 -18.14 12.62 18.03
CA PHE A 29 -19.20 13.23 18.85
C PHE A 29 -20.31 13.91 18.04
N GLY A 30 -20.63 13.40 16.85
CA GLY A 30 -21.67 13.91 15.97
C GLY A 30 -21.24 15.03 15.01
N GLN A 31 -19.97 15.38 15.00
CA GLN A 31 -19.41 16.32 14.01
C GLN A 31 -18.90 15.55 12.77
N ASP A 32 -19.82 15.15 11.89
CA ASP A 32 -19.45 14.41 10.69
C ASP A 32 -18.62 15.28 9.74
N THR A 33 -17.48 14.78 9.30
CA THR A 33 -16.57 15.45 8.36
C THR A 33 -17.00 15.30 6.91
N GLU A 34 -17.96 14.41 6.63
CA GLU A 34 -18.40 14.01 5.28
C GLU A 34 -17.31 13.39 4.40
N LEU A 35 -16.11 13.12 4.93
CA LEU A 35 -15.02 12.46 4.21
C LEU A 35 -15.35 10.97 4.01
N LYS A 36 -15.69 10.58 2.80
CA LYS A 36 -15.98 9.17 2.48
C LYS A 36 -14.76 8.28 2.66
N SER A 37 -13.59 8.76 2.26
CA SER A 37 -12.32 8.04 2.32
C SER A 37 -11.32 8.73 3.23
N VAL A 38 -10.52 7.93 3.92
CA VAL A 38 -9.35 8.36 4.71
C VAL A 38 -8.17 7.44 4.40
N MET A 39 -6.94 7.95 4.56
CA MET A 39 -5.72 7.19 4.29
C MET A 39 -5.25 6.43 5.54
N ASP A 40 -4.87 5.16 5.36
CA ASP A 40 -4.38 4.31 6.44
C ASP A 40 -2.84 4.38 6.58
N PHE A 41 -2.35 5.49 7.11
CA PHE A 41 -0.93 5.67 7.39
C PHE A 41 -0.39 4.69 8.43
N ARG A 42 -1.24 4.21 9.33
CA ARG A 42 -0.82 3.23 10.33
C ARG A 42 -0.48 1.90 9.68
N LEU A 43 -1.32 1.42 8.77
CA LEU A 43 -1.03 0.19 8.02
C LEU A 43 0.26 0.34 7.22
N MET A 44 0.44 1.46 6.51
CA MET A 44 1.65 1.74 5.75
C MET A 44 2.90 1.65 6.64
N GLY A 45 2.91 2.32 7.79
CA GLY A 45 4.04 2.30 8.73
C GLY A 45 4.33 0.92 9.34
N ILE A 46 3.31 0.07 9.52
CA ILE A 46 3.48 -1.32 9.94
C ILE A 46 4.01 -2.16 8.79
N ALA A 47 3.38 -2.08 7.62
CA ALA A 47 3.74 -2.89 6.45
C ALA A 47 5.17 -2.63 5.97
N SER A 48 5.66 -1.38 6.08
CA SER A 48 7.04 -1.01 5.72
C SER A 48 8.11 -1.78 6.51
N LYS A 49 7.74 -2.38 7.63
CA LYS A 49 8.63 -3.21 8.45
C LYS A 49 8.27 -4.68 8.38
N ALA A 50 6.99 -4.98 8.51
CA ALA A 50 6.48 -6.35 8.70
C ALA A 50 6.88 -7.32 7.58
N PHE A 51 7.01 -6.87 6.34
CA PHE A 51 7.43 -7.70 5.21
C PHE A 51 8.96 -7.82 5.07
N HIS A 52 9.73 -7.11 5.89
CA HIS A 52 11.19 -7.10 5.88
C HIS A 52 11.82 -7.67 7.16
N GLU A 53 11.00 -7.99 8.15
CA GLU A 53 11.43 -8.53 9.44
C GLU A 53 10.98 -9.98 9.59
N GLU A 54 11.70 -10.75 10.40
CA GLU A 54 11.25 -12.08 10.80
C GLU A 54 9.94 -11.98 11.61
N THR A 55 9.02 -12.91 11.34
CA THR A 55 7.76 -12.97 12.08
C THR A 55 8.02 -13.56 13.46
N GLY A 56 7.60 -12.85 14.48
CA GLY A 56 7.70 -13.25 15.88
C GLY A 56 6.51 -12.74 16.69
N TYR A 57 6.58 -12.86 18.00
CA TYR A 57 5.49 -12.47 18.91
C TYR A 57 5.11 -10.97 18.78
N SER A 58 6.07 -10.10 18.51
CA SER A 58 5.86 -8.64 18.42
C SER A 58 6.43 -8.00 17.15
N GLY A 59 6.70 -8.81 16.11
CA GLY A 59 7.31 -8.34 14.86
C GLY A 59 6.83 -9.09 13.63
N GLY A 60 7.22 -8.61 12.47
CA GLY A 60 6.88 -9.21 11.19
C GLY A 60 5.37 -9.21 10.93
N LEU A 61 4.87 -10.25 10.27
CA LEU A 61 3.47 -10.37 9.86
C LEU A 61 2.47 -10.38 11.03
N HIS A 62 2.92 -10.69 12.25
CA HIS A 62 2.06 -10.63 13.42
C HIS A 62 1.52 -9.21 13.68
N THR A 63 2.35 -8.19 13.45
CA THR A 63 1.93 -6.79 13.62
C THR A 63 0.87 -6.36 12.61
N ILE A 64 0.89 -6.92 11.40
CA ILE A 64 -0.18 -6.72 10.40
C ILE A 64 -1.48 -7.35 10.89
N PHE A 65 -1.42 -8.58 11.39
CA PHE A 65 -2.59 -9.28 11.93
C PHE A 65 -3.23 -8.46 13.06
N GLU A 66 -2.44 -8.01 14.03
CA GLU A 66 -2.93 -7.17 15.13
C GLU A 66 -3.57 -5.87 14.62
N HIS A 67 -2.92 -5.20 13.67
CA HIS A 67 -3.47 -3.97 13.10
C HIS A 67 -4.84 -4.21 12.44
N MET A 68 -4.97 -5.26 11.66
CA MET A 68 -6.22 -5.58 10.96
C MET A 68 -7.35 -5.95 11.92
N CYS A 69 -7.06 -6.35 13.15
CA CYS A 69 -8.06 -6.53 14.18
C CYS A 69 -8.80 -5.22 14.53
N TYR A 70 -8.23 -4.06 14.21
CA TYR A 70 -8.86 -2.76 14.42
C TYR A 70 -9.68 -2.25 13.24
N ASP A 71 -9.77 -3.00 12.14
CA ASP A 71 -10.53 -2.59 10.95
C ASP A 71 -12.02 -2.27 11.25
N TYR A 72 -12.57 -2.88 12.30
CA TYR A 72 -13.95 -2.62 12.74
C TYR A 72 -14.19 -1.19 13.26
N VAL A 73 -13.13 -0.44 13.56
CA VAL A 73 -13.23 0.95 14.04
C VAL A 73 -13.62 1.90 12.92
N TYR A 74 -13.28 1.55 11.67
CA TYR A 74 -13.67 2.34 10.50
C TYR A 74 -15.17 2.19 10.22
N PRO A 75 -15.92 3.29 10.04
CA PRO A 75 -17.32 3.24 9.61
C PRO A 75 -17.51 2.45 8.31
N ASP A 76 -16.59 2.62 7.37
CA ASP A 76 -16.58 1.92 6.09
C ASP A 76 -15.14 1.55 5.68
N ILE A 77 -14.76 0.34 5.98
CA ILE A 77 -13.42 -0.19 5.67
C ILE A 77 -13.16 -0.28 4.16
N TYR A 78 -14.20 -0.43 3.32
CA TYR A 78 -14.04 -0.55 1.89
C TYR A 78 -13.71 0.80 1.22
N ASN A 79 -13.96 1.90 1.90
CA ASN A 79 -13.58 3.25 1.48
C ASN A 79 -12.31 3.78 2.16
N VAL A 80 -11.54 2.94 2.83
CA VAL A 80 -10.22 3.30 3.36
C VAL A 80 -9.16 3.14 2.28
N LEU A 81 -8.38 4.21 2.02
CA LEU A 81 -7.23 4.16 1.11
C LEU A 81 -6.06 3.45 1.81
N ARG A 82 -5.65 2.33 1.24
CA ARG A 82 -4.56 1.50 1.75
C ARG A 82 -3.39 1.51 0.80
N PHE A 83 -2.18 1.65 1.33
CA PHE A 83 -0.97 1.81 0.54
C PHE A 83 0.25 1.31 1.32
N LEU A 84 1.32 0.99 0.59
CA LEU A 84 2.60 0.59 1.17
C LEU A 84 3.61 1.74 1.18
N GLU A 85 3.46 2.68 0.27
CA GLU A 85 4.30 3.85 0.08
C GLU A 85 3.52 4.97 -0.61
N ASN A 86 3.96 6.20 -0.45
CA ASN A 86 3.47 7.35 -1.20
C ASN A 86 4.58 8.39 -1.41
N HIS A 87 4.22 9.58 -1.92
CA HIS A 87 5.16 10.66 -2.20
C HIS A 87 5.75 11.34 -0.95
N ASP A 88 5.23 11.04 0.24
CA ASP A 88 5.66 11.61 1.51
C ASP A 88 6.28 10.60 2.47
N THR A 89 6.39 9.33 2.05
CA THR A 89 6.98 8.26 2.85
C THR A 89 8.19 7.65 2.15
N ASP A 90 8.99 6.90 2.90
CA ASP A 90 9.99 6.04 2.28
C ASP A 90 9.35 5.11 1.26
N ARG A 91 10.10 4.73 0.24
CA ARG A 91 9.69 3.66 -0.65
C ARG A 91 9.59 2.35 0.13
N PHE A 92 8.65 1.50 -0.27
CA PHE A 92 8.41 0.21 0.40
C PHE A 92 9.65 -0.70 0.39
N LEU A 93 10.39 -0.68 -0.71
CA LEU A 93 11.66 -1.39 -0.78
C LEU A 93 12.81 -0.47 -0.34
N PRO A 94 13.59 -0.86 0.70
CA PRO A 94 14.72 -0.06 1.16
C PRO A 94 15.86 -0.02 0.14
N SER A 95 15.94 -1.05 -0.71
CA SER A 95 16.93 -1.16 -1.78
C SER A 95 16.39 -1.96 -2.95
N MET A 96 17.00 -1.82 -4.13
CA MET A 96 16.70 -2.63 -5.30
C MET A 96 17.04 -4.10 -5.04
N PRO A 97 16.10 -5.04 -5.23
CA PRO A 97 16.39 -6.46 -5.19
C PRO A 97 17.46 -6.86 -6.20
N LYS A 98 18.35 -7.77 -5.82
CA LYS A 98 19.49 -8.19 -6.65
C LYS A 98 19.14 -9.35 -7.58
N SER A 99 18.16 -10.15 -7.21
CA SER A 99 17.69 -11.33 -7.95
C SER A 99 16.18 -11.44 -7.90
N VAL A 100 15.62 -12.33 -8.72
CA VAL A 100 14.18 -12.65 -8.70
C VAL A 100 13.77 -13.28 -7.35
N ASP A 101 14.69 -14.01 -6.73
CA ASP A 101 14.44 -14.63 -5.42
C ASP A 101 14.31 -13.59 -4.29
N ASP A 102 14.93 -12.42 -4.45
CA ASP A 102 14.83 -11.32 -3.47
C ASP A 102 13.50 -10.57 -3.53
N LEU A 103 12.59 -10.93 -4.46
CA LEU A 103 11.30 -10.25 -4.63
C LEU A 103 10.23 -10.65 -3.62
N TYR A 104 10.55 -11.50 -2.63
CA TYR A 104 9.55 -12.01 -1.68
C TYR A 104 8.79 -10.90 -0.96
N ALA A 105 9.48 -9.91 -0.39
CA ALA A 105 8.84 -8.81 0.32
C ALA A 105 7.91 -7.98 -0.59
N PHE A 106 8.38 -7.65 -1.80
CA PHE A 106 7.55 -6.97 -2.80
C PHE A 106 6.30 -7.78 -3.15
N LYS A 107 6.48 -9.05 -3.53
CA LYS A 107 5.37 -9.92 -3.94
C LYS A 107 4.37 -10.13 -2.82
N GLN A 108 4.84 -10.33 -1.58
CA GLN A 108 3.98 -10.46 -0.40
C GLN A 108 3.23 -9.16 -0.11
N GLY A 109 3.94 -8.02 -0.09
CA GLY A 109 3.36 -6.71 0.19
C GLY A 109 2.27 -6.33 -0.81
N VAL A 110 2.53 -6.42 -2.12
CA VAL A 110 1.52 -6.08 -3.13
C VAL A 110 0.36 -7.08 -3.17
N THR A 111 0.62 -8.38 -2.89
CA THR A 111 -0.45 -9.37 -2.76
C THR A 111 -1.36 -9.02 -1.58
N PHE A 112 -0.78 -8.73 -0.43
CA PHE A 112 -1.51 -8.29 0.74
C PHE A 112 -2.36 -7.05 0.42
N LEU A 113 -1.73 -5.98 -0.08
CA LEU A 113 -2.42 -4.73 -0.41
C LEU A 113 -3.60 -4.93 -1.36
N LEU A 114 -3.45 -5.80 -2.36
CA LEU A 114 -4.48 -6.03 -3.39
C LEU A 114 -5.53 -7.06 -2.99
N THR A 115 -5.42 -7.70 -1.84
CA THR A 115 -6.37 -8.73 -1.38
C THR A 115 -7.12 -8.36 -0.09
N ILE A 116 -6.72 -7.32 0.61
CA ILE A 116 -7.43 -6.82 1.80
C ILE A 116 -8.56 -5.87 1.41
N PRO A 117 -9.55 -5.65 2.32
CA PRO A 117 -10.58 -4.63 2.14
C PRO A 117 -9.98 -3.23 2.05
N GLY A 118 -10.62 -2.37 1.28
CA GLY A 118 -10.21 -0.99 1.07
C GLY A 118 -9.87 -0.68 -0.38
N ILE A 119 -9.50 0.56 -0.63
CA ILE A 119 -9.09 1.06 -1.94
C ILE A 119 -7.56 1.00 -1.99
N PRO A 120 -6.96 0.08 -2.76
CA PRO A 120 -5.51 0.00 -2.87
C PRO A 120 -4.97 1.17 -3.68
N GLN A 121 -3.99 1.85 -3.12
CA GLN A 121 -3.24 2.90 -3.80
C GLN A 121 -1.83 2.41 -4.07
N LEU A 122 -1.46 2.37 -5.35
CA LEU A 122 -0.10 2.08 -5.81
C LEU A 122 0.60 3.39 -6.15
N TYR A 123 1.78 3.59 -5.60
CA TYR A 123 2.60 4.74 -5.95
C TYR A 123 3.40 4.44 -7.22
N TYR A 124 3.54 5.43 -8.11
CA TYR A 124 4.26 5.23 -9.39
C TYR A 124 5.68 4.73 -9.18
N GLY A 125 6.13 3.84 -10.05
CA GLY A 125 7.44 3.24 -9.98
C GLY A 125 7.55 2.07 -8.99
N GLN A 126 6.53 1.79 -8.18
CA GLN A 126 6.49 0.60 -7.32
C GLN A 126 6.56 -0.67 -8.18
N GLU A 127 5.90 -0.68 -9.33
CA GLU A 127 5.95 -1.75 -10.34
C GLU A 127 7.33 -1.96 -10.97
N LEU A 128 8.20 -0.96 -10.82
CA LEU A 128 9.59 -0.95 -11.32
C LEU A 128 10.61 -1.12 -10.20
N LEU A 129 10.14 -1.40 -8.98
CA LEU A 129 10.98 -1.56 -7.79
C LEU A 129 11.78 -0.29 -7.44
N MET A 130 11.23 0.89 -7.74
CA MET A 130 11.84 2.14 -7.32
C MET A 130 11.98 2.16 -5.80
N ASN A 131 13.14 2.54 -5.33
CA ASN A 131 13.49 2.57 -3.91
C ASN A 131 14.04 3.95 -3.53
N GLY A 132 14.10 4.23 -2.24
CA GLY A 132 14.59 5.50 -1.73
C GLY A 132 14.14 5.76 -0.31
N THR A 133 14.92 6.58 0.38
CA THR A 133 14.61 6.99 1.75
C THR A 133 14.43 8.50 1.83
N LYS A 134 13.54 8.93 2.69
CA LYS A 134 13.26 10.34 2.94
C LYS A 134 14.40 11.07 3.67
N GLU A 135 15.30 10.33 4.32
CA GLU A 135 16.48 10.89 4.94
C GLU A 135 17.34 11.72 3.97
N LYS A 136 17.32 11.35 2.68
CA LYS A 136 18.05 12.08 1.63
C LYS A 136 17.23 13.24 1.04
N GLY A 137 16.02 13.46 1.53
CA GLY A 137 15.09 14.48 1.05
C GLY A 137 14.02 13.92 0.11
N ASP A 138 12.92 14.66 -0.04
CA ASP A 138 11.76 14.24 -0.83
C ASP A 138 12.09 13.91 -2.30
N GLY A 139 13.06 14.59 -2.88
CA GLY A 139 13.51 14.32 -4.25
C GLY A 139 13.96 12.88 -4.48
N TYR A 140 14.49 12.21 -3.45
CA TYR A 140 14.96 10.82 -3.58
C TYR A 140 13.85 9.77 -3.60
N ILE A 141 12.67 10.12 -3.11
CA ILE A 141 11.49 9.24 -3.16
C ILE A 141 10.56 9.59 -4.33
N ARG A 142 10.83 10.70 -5.04
CA ARG A 142 10.03 11.25 -6.15
C ARG A 142 10.81 11.30 -7.47
N LEU A 143 11.77 10.38 -7.65
CA LEU A 143 12.56 10.31 -8.87
C LEU A 143 11.68 10.00 -10.09
N ASP A 144 12.08 10.51 -11.25
CA ASP A 144 11.42 10.21 -12.51
C ASP A 144 11.62 8.74 -12.90
N VAL A 145 10.62 8.19 -13.59
CA VAL A 145 10.76 6.86 -14.22
C VAL A 145 11.61 7.01 -15.49
N PRO A 146 12.73 6.30 -15.61
CA PRO A 146 13.55 6.34 -16.82
C PRO A 146 12.77 5.98 -18.09
N GLY A 147 12.85 6.82 -19.11
CA GLY A 147 12.11 6.70 -20.36
C GLY A 147 10.96 7.72 -20.52
N GLY A 148 10.71 8.54 -19.50
CA GLY A 148 9.69 9.60 -19.53
C GLY A 148 10.15 10.91 -20.17
N TRP A 149 11.48 11.11 -20.32
CA TRP A 149 12.04 12.39 -20.75
C TRP A 149 12.99 12.24 -21.95
N PRO A 150 13.07 13.28 -22.80
CA PRO A 150 14.06 13.34 -23.87
C PRO A 150 15.50 13.21 -23.29
N GLY A 151 16.28 12.30 -23.81
CA GLY A 151 17.65 12.06 -23.38
C GLY A 151 17.83 10.92 -22.39
N ASP A 152 16.76 10.30 -21.92
CA ASP A 152 16.83 9.07 -21.13
C ASP A 152 17.49 7.95 -21.95
N LYS A 153 18.47 7.28 -21.32
CA LYS A 153 19.24 6.23 -21.98
C LYS A 153 18.50 4.89 -22.08
N VAL A 154 17.51 4.70 -21.23
CA VAL A 154 16.67 3.50 -21.18
C VAL A 154 15.22 3.92 -21.05
N ASN A 155 14.32 3.07 -21.56
CA ASN A 155 12.88 3.27 -21.42
C ASN A 155 12.29 2.13 -20.58
N GLN A 156 12.05 2.35 -19.31
CA GLN A 156 11.48 1.34 -18.40
C GLN A 156 9.98 1.11 -18.59
N PHE A 157 9.29 1.91 -19.41
CA PHE A 157 7.92 1.60 -19.84
C PHE A 157 7.88 0.38 -20.77
N GLU A 158 8.99 0.05 -21.39
CA GLU A 158 9.16 -1.11 -22.27
C GLU A 158 9.93 -2.24 -21.56
N ALA A 159 9.61 -3.49 -21.91
CA ALA A 159 10.23 -4.66 -21.32
C ALA A 159 11.75 -4.71 -21.56
N SER A 160 12.23 -4.22 -22.72
CA SER A 160 13.63 -4.16 -23.09
C SER A 160 14.46 -3.16 -22.27
N GLY A 161 13.80 -2.15 -21.68
CA GLY A 161 14.43 -1.16 -20.81
C GLY A 161 14.45 -1.55 -19.35
N ARG A 162 13.81 -2.66 -18.97
CA ARG A 162 13.77 -3.18 -17.61
C ARG A 162 14.76 -4.32 -17.41
N SER A 163 15.35 -4.43 -16.23
CA SER A 163 16.10 -5.62 -15.83
C SER A 163 15.17 -6.85 -15.72
N GLU A 164 15.76 -8.05 -15.62
CA GLU A 164 15.01 -9.29 -15.40
C GLU A 164 14.15 -9.21 -14.14
N VAL A 165 14.73 -8.72 -13.03
CA VAL A 165 14.04 -8.54 -11.75
C VAL A 165 12.87 -7.57 -11.87
N GLN A 166 13.06 -6.45 -12.57
CA GLN A 166 11.97 -5.48 -12.81
C GLN A 166 10.88 -6.06 -13.73
N ASN A 167 11.24 -6.85 -14.73
CA ASN A 167 10.25 -7.52 -15.58
C ASN A 167 9.44 -8.55 -14.81
N ASP A 168 10.05 -9.30 -13.89
CA ASP A 168 9.33 -10.24 -13.05
C ASP A 168 8.33 -9.50 -12.12
N ALA A 169 8.78 -8.46 -11.43
CA ALA A 169 7.92 -7.62 -10.57
C ALA A 169 6.75 -7.01 -11.34
N TRP A 170 7.02 -6.42 -12.50
CA TRP A 170 6.01 -5.86 -13.40
C TRP A 170 4.96 -6.90 -13.81
N ASN A 171 5.42 -8.05 -14.28
CA ASN A 171 4.50 -9.10 -14.74
C ASN A 171 3.69 -9.69 -13.59
N PHE A 172 4.29 -9.86 -12.41
CA PHE A 172 3.60 -10.30 -11.21
C PHE A 172 2.48 -9.32 -10.83
N LEU A 173 2.81 -8.05 -10.67
CA LEU A 173 1.82 -7.02 -10.29
C LEU A 173 0.74 -6.87 -11.35
N ARG A 174 1.10 -6.86 -12.64
CA ARG A 174 0.14 -6.83 -13.76
C ARG A 174 -0.85 -8.00 -13.72
N THR A 175 -0.35 -9.20 -13.43
CA THR A 175 -1.19 -10.40 -13.33
C THR A 175 -2.15 -10.29 -12.16
N LEU A 176 -1.65 -9.86 -11.01
CA LEU A 176 -2.45 -9.68 -9.79
C LEU A 176 -3.54 -8.60 -9.96
N LEU A 177 -3.21 -7.48 -10.59
CA LEU A 177 -4.17 -6.41 -10.91
C LEU A 177 -5.27 -6.88 -11.87
N LYS A 178 -4.91 -7.66 -12.90
CA LYS A 178 -5.89 -8.25 -13.81
C LYS A 178 -6.81 -9.23 -13.10
N TRP A 179 -6.23 -10.07 -12.23
CA TRP A 179 -7.01 -11.00 -11.40
C TRP A 179 -7.97 -10.24 -10.50
N ARG A 180 -7.49 -9.22 -9.74
CA ARG A 180 -8.33 -8.39 -8.87
C ARG A 180 -9.47 -7.72 -9.63
N LYS A 181 -9.19 -7.16 -10.82
CA LYS A 181 -10.22 -6.51 -11.66
C LYS A 181 -11.35 -7.46 -12.07
N GLY A 182 -11.03 -8.75 -12.23
CA GLY A 182 -12.01 -9.79 -12.58
C GLY A 182 -12.70 -10.45 -11.38
N ASN A 183 -12.36 -10.05 -10.13
CA ASN A 183 -12.85 -10.70 -8.92
C ASN A 183 -13.52 -9.71 -7.97
N ASP A 184 -14.82 -9.57 -8.09
CA ASP A 184 -15.63 -8.69 -7.24
C ASP A 184 -15.57 -9.05 -5.74
N ILE A 185 -15.19 -10.28 -5.40
CA ILE A 185 -15.15 -10.74 -4.01
C ILE A 185 -14.23 -9.89 -3.14
N ILE A 186 -13.12 -9.40 -3.69
CA ILE A 186 -12.18 -8.57 -2.94
C ILE A 186 -12.78 -7.19 -2.63
N ALA A 187 -13.54 -6.62 -3.57
CA ALA A 187 -14.15 -5.30 -3.41
C ALA A 187 -15.48 -5.32 -2.64
N LYS A 188 -16.19 -6.45 -2.64
CA LYS A 188 -17.57 -6.56 -2.15
C LYS A 188 -17.77 -7.66 -1.10
N GLY A 189 -16.84 -8.60 -1.00
CA GLY A 189 -16.89 -9.73 -0.06
C GLY A 189 -16.51 -9.31 1.35
N LYS A 190 -16.95 -10.09 2.33
CA LYS A 190 -16.53 -9.91 3.72
C LYS A 190 -15.24 -10.69 3.97
N MET A 191 -14.23 -10.00 4.49
CA MET A 191 -13.00 -10.65 4.91
C MET A 191 -13.16 -11.23 6.31
N LYS A 192 -12.62 -12.44 6.49
CA LYS A 192 -12.44 -13.05 7.80
C LYS A 192 -11.01 -13.57 7.85
N HIS A 193 -10.27 -13.19 8.86
CA HIS A 193 -8.93 -13.72 9.08
C HIS A 193 -8.86 -14.50 10.38
N PHE A 194 -7.96 -15.46 10.41
CA PHE A 194 -7.76 -16.34 11.55
C PHE A 194 -6.31 -16.22 11.99
N MET A 195 -6.11 -16.14 13.30
CA MET A 195 -4.77 -16.30 13.85
C MET A 195 -4.30 -17.73 13.61
N VAL A 196 -3.12 -17.87 13.04
CA VAL A 196 -2.46 -19.18 12.96
C VAL A 196 -1.97 -19.50 14.36
N ASN A 197 -2.44 -20.61 14.94
CA ASN A 197 -1.88 -21.14 16.17
C ASN A 197 -0.42 -21.55 15.89
N GLN A 198 0.50 -20.99 16.63
CA GLN A 198 1.91 -21.37 16.62
C GLN A 198 2.09 -22.69 17.35
#